data_0c869f88fa9340aabd68ae00ff8fb508
#
_entry.id   0c869f88fa9340aabd68ae00ff8fb508
#
_cell.length_a   1.000
_cell.length_b   1.000
_cell.length_c   1.000
_cell.angle_alpha   90.00
_cell.angle_beta   90.00
_cell.angle_gamma   90.00
#
_symmetry.space_group_name_H-M   'P 1'
#
loop_
_entity.id
_entity.type
_entity.pdbx_description
1 polymer ?
#
loop_
_entity_poly.entity_id
_entity_poly.type
_entity_poly.pdbx_seq_one_letter_code
_entity_poly.pdbx_strand_id
1 'polypeptide(L)'
;LNTEDLREIESINLEKIDKNKIKVYHNSIDKNNKVESDCIKTDTVIRLHKNYHERAFNILNKMCPEKSHLYDYSDFHIIETGADYKFPIHDDTPNKLLSGVIYIKPKKNNGTFFYDNKNGKGKKIIEWKVNRAAFFCRKERQTWHSYEGDGTSNRIALVYNLMTNRTKEVYSVEKKNYFLGNLRFKINPYLYRFFKFII
;
A
#
# COMPACT_ATOMS: atom_id res chain seq x y z
N LEU A 1 -12.25 7.39 5.23
CA LEU A 1 -12.65 8.51 4.38
C LEU A 1 -13.96 9.11 4.90
N ASN A 2 -14.24 10.38 4.60
CA ASN A 2 -15.58 10.94 4.75
C ASN A 2 -16.51 10.34 3.68
N THR A 3 -17.82 10.63 3.78
CA THR A 3 -18.82 10.01 2.90
C THR A 3 -18.67 10.44 1.44
N GLU A 4 -18.29 11.68 1.18
CA GLU A 4 -18.10 12.23 -0.15
C GLU A 4 -16.89 11.59 -0.85
N ASP A 5 -15.73 11.60 -0.18
CA ASP A 5 -14.49 11.01 -0.70
C ASP A 5 -14.65 9.50 -0.95
N LEU A 6 -15.35 8.80 -0.05
CA LEU A 6 -15.61 7.37 -0.25
C LEU A 6 -16.47 7.12 -1.49
N ARG A 7 -17.58 7.85 -1.65
CA ARG A 7 -18.47 7.70 -2.81
C ARG A 7 -17.75 8.00 -4.13
N GLU A 8 -16.90 9.03 -4.13
CA GLU A 8 -16.14 9.37 -5.33
C GLU A 8 -15.15 8.26 -5.71
N ILE A 9 -14.40 7.73 -4.74
CA ILE A 9 -13.50 6.60 -5.01
C ILE A 9 -14.26 5.33 -5.41
N GLU A 10 -15.42 5.04 -4.81
CA GLU A 10 -16.28 3.92 -5.21
C GLU A 10 -16.82 4.05 -6.63
N SER A 11 -17.05 5.28 -7.10
CA SER A 11 -17.61 5.59 -8.43
C SER A 11 -16.59 5.53 -9.56
N ILE A 12 -15.29 5.42 -9.27
CA ILE A 12 -14.26 5.33 -10.30
C ILE A 12 -14.54 4.13 -11.20
N ASN A 13 -14.65 4.41 -12.52
CA ASN A 13 -14.84 3.38 -13.53
C ASN A 13 -13.48 2.75 -13.84
N LEU A 14 -13.27 1.52 -13.40
CA LEU A 14 -12.07 0.75 -13.67
C LEU A 14 -12.34 -0.28 -14.77
N GLU A 15 -11.31 -0.58 -15.56
CA GLU A 15 -11.38 -1.68 -16.52
C GLU A 15 -11.55 -3.01 -15.79
N LYS A 16 -12.43 -3.87 -16.30
CA LYS A 16 -12.60 -5.22 -15.74
C LYS A 16 -11.31 -6.03 -15.89
N ILE A 17 -10.91 -6.67 -14.81
CA ILE A 17 -9.76 -7.58 -14.79
C ILE A 17 -10.21 -9.04 -14.59
N ASP A 18 -9.38 -9.97 -15.02
CA ASP A 18 -9.60 -11.40 -14.80
C ASP A 18 -9.48 -11.72 -13.30
N LYS A 19 -10.17 -12.81 -12.88
CA LYS A 19 -10.23 -13.24 -11.47
C LYS A 19 -8.86 -13.51 -10.83
N ASN A 20 -7.86 -13.86 -11.62
CA ASN A 20 -6.50 -14.18 -11.15
C ASN A 20 -5.49 -13.07 -11.39
N LYS A 21 -5.94 -11.85 -11.70
CA LYS A 21 -5.07 -10.69 -11.98
C LYS A 21 -5.20 -9.61 -10.91
N ILE A 22 -4.23 -8.72 -10.94
CA ILE A 22 -4.19 -7.48 -10.17
C ILE A 22 -3.90 -6.32 -11.13
N LYS A 23 -4.54 -5.18 -10.90
CA LYS A 23 -4.24 -3.93 -11.58
C LYS A 23 -4.03 -2.83 -10.55
N VAL A 24 -2.97 -2.07 -10.73
CA VAL A 24 -2.62 -0.92 -9.88
C VAL A 24 -2.71 0.33 -10.74
N TYR A 25 -3.47 1.31 -10.27
CA TYR A 25 -3.57 2.64 -10.85
C TYR A 25 -2.83 3.60 -9.93
N HIS A 26 -1.81 4.26 -10.49
CA HIS A 26 -0.92 5.13 -9.73
C HIS A 26 -1.47 6.55 -9.69
N ASN A 27 -1.56 7.13 -8.52
CA ASN A 27 -1.91 8.52 -8.31
C ASN A 27 -1.02 9.04 -7.19
N SER A 28 -0.40 10.19 -7.38
CA SER A 28 0.53 10.75 -6.39
C SER A 28 0.44 12.27 -6.32
N ILE A 29 0.93 12.83 -5.23
CA ILE A 29 1.08 14.26 -5.03
C ILE A 29 2.37 14.53 -4.26
N ASP A 30 3.19 15.44 -4.75
CA ASP A 30 4.42 15.86 -4.08
C ASP A 30 4.22 17.06 -3.15
N LYS A 31 5.30 17.47 -2.47
CA LYS A 31 5.31 18.63 -1.57
C LYS A 31 5.00 19.96 -2.24
N ASN A 32 5.13 20.05 -3.57
CA ASN A 32 4.82 21.23 -4.38
C ASN A 32 3.40 21.18 -4.94
N ASN A 33 2.57 20.23 -4.48
CA ASN A 33 1.22 19.96 -4.99
C ASN A 33 1.18 19.54 -6.47
N LYS A 34 2.28 19.06 -7.04
CA LYS A 34 2.29 18.45 -8.37
C LYS A 34 1.63 17.08 -8.27
N VAL A 35 0.57 16.88 -9.06
CA VAL A 35 -0.20 15.64 -9.13
C VAL A 35 0.18 14.86 -10.37
N GLU A 36 0.37 13.55 -10.22
CA GLU A 36 0.41 12.56 -11.30
C GLU A 36 -0.72 11.56 -11.03
N SER A 37 -1.53 11.25 -12.05
CA SER A 37 -2.75 10.46 -11.81
C SER A 37 -3.16 9.63 -13.02
N ASP A 38 -3.44 8.33 -12.77
CA ASP A 38 -3.97 7.39 -13.76
C ASP A 38 -5.51 7.37 -13.81
N CYS A 39 -6.18 7.50 -12.66
CA CYS A 39 -7.63 7.29 -12.59
C CYS A 39 -8.39 8.19 -11.62
N ILE A 40 -7.73 8.82 -10.66
CA ILE A 40 -8.36 9.76 -9.73
C ILE A 40 -8.22 11.17 -10.32
N LYS A 41 -9.30 11.96 -10.31
CA LYS A 41 -9.23 13.35 -10.76
C LYS A 41 -8.22 14.14 -9.94
N THR A 42 -7.48 15.04 -10.58
CA THR A 42 -6.45 15.87 -9.93
C THR A 42 -6.98 16.58 -8.69
N ASP A 43 -8.14 17.24 -8.78
CA ASP A 43 -8.75 17.95 -7.66
C ASP A 43 -9.09 17.01 -6.50
N THR A 44 -9.47 15.76 -6.82
CA THR A 44 -9.73 14.73 -5.80
C THR A 44 -8.45 14.30 -5.10
N VAL A 45 -7.34 14.10 -5.83
CA VAL A 45 -6.04 13.80 -5.22
C VAL A 45 -5.61 14.92 -4.26
N ILE A 46 -5.73 16.18 -4.69
CA ILE A 46 -5.42 17.35 -3.87
C ILE A 46 -6.31 17.38 -2.62
N ARG A 47 -7.61 17.13 -2.76
CA ARG A 47 -8.56 17.10 -1.65
C ARG A 47 -8.27 15.97 -0.67
N LEU A 48 -7.98 14.76 -1.16
CA LEU A 48 -7.59 13.63 -0.31
C LEU A 48 -6.31 13.94 0.46
N HIS A 49 -5.32 14.52 -0.19
CA HIS A 49 -4.09 14.95 0.47
C HIS A 49 -4.39 15.97 1.57
N LYS A 50 -5.11 17.03 1.26
CA LYS A 50 -5.49 18.07 2.22
C LYS A 50 -6.26 17.50 3.43
N ASN A 51 -7.20 16.58 3.19
CA ASN A 51 -8.07 16.05 4.25
C ASN A 51 -7.38 15.01 5.15
N TYR A 52 -6.39 14.25 4.64
CA TYR A 52 -5.90 13.07 5.34
C TYR A 52 -4.40 13.09 5.62
N HIS A 53 -3.61 13.98 5.00
CA HIS A 53 -2.15 13.97 5.13
C HIS A 53 -1.70 14.15 6.59
N GLU A 54 -2.22 15.14 7.29
CA GLU A 54 -1.85 15.40 8.68
C GLU A 54 -2.10 14.18 9.58
N ARG A 55 -3.24 13.51 9.41
CA ARG A 55 -3.57 12.30 10.17
C ARG A 55 -2.60 11.15 9.86
N ALA A 56 -2.29 10.92 8.59
CA ALA A 56 -1.34 9.90 8.18
C ALA A 56 0.07 10.22 8.68
N PHE A 57 0.49 11.47 8.61
CA PHE A 57 1.79 11.92 9.12
C PHE A 57 1.90 11.78 10.65
N ASN A 58 0.82 12.08 11.38
CA ASN A 58 0.75 11.85 12.82
C ASN A 58 0.83 10.36 13.18
N ILE A 59 0.28 9.46 12.35
CA ILE A 59 0.43 8.01 12.53
C ILE A 59 1.90 7.62 12.30
N LEU A 60 2.56 8.11 11.24
CA LEU A 60 3.98 7.87 10.97
C LEU A 60 4.83 8.33 12.16
N ASN A 61 4.61 9.55 12.66
CA ASN A 61 5.32 10.10 13.81
C ASN A 61 5.17 9.26 15.10
N LYS A 62 3.99 8.65 15.30
CA LYS A 62 3.76 7.76 16.45
C LYS A 62 4.41 6.40 16.30
N MET A 63 4.40 5.84 15.07
CA MET A 63 4.86 4.47 14.82
C MET A 63 6.37 4.40 14.50
N CYS A 64 6.90 5.37 13.77
CA CYS A 64 8.28 5.44 13.30
C CYS A 64 8.78 6.90 13.22
N PRO A 65 8.91 7.61 14.37
CA PRO A 65 9.31 9.02 14.41
C PRO A 65 10.64 9.27 13.71
N GLU A 66 11.55 8.30 13.76
CA GLU A 66 12.85 8.33 13.14
C GLU A 66 12.82 8.42 11.60
N LYS A 67 11.67 8.14 10.98
CA LYS A 67 11.49 8.19 9.52
C LYS A 67 10.71 9.41 9.03
N SER A 68 10.06 10.15 9.89
CA SER A 68 9.13 11.22 9.48
C SER A 68 9.82 12.32 8.68
N HIS A 69 11.07 12.68 9.02
CA HIS A 69 11.86 13.65 8.30
C HIS A 69 12.22 13.23 6.86
N LEU A 70 12.04 11.95 6.52
CA LEU A 70 12.32 11.40 5.19
C LEU A 70 11.14 11.53 4.22
N TYR A 71 9.96 11.98 4.66
CA TYR A 71 8.80 12.13 3.78
C TYR A 71 9.07 13.08 2.61
N ASP A 72 8.69 12.67 1.39
CA ASP A 72 8.84 13.46 0.17
C ASP A 72 7.53 13.64 -0.60
N TYR A 73 6.66 12.62 -0.67
CA TYR A 73 5.40 12.66 -1.42
C TYR A 73 4.38 11.63 -0.89
N SER A 74 3.13 11.73 -1.34
CA SER A 74 2.06 10.79 -1.01
C SER A 74 1.58 10.05 -2.25
N ASP A 75 1.33 8.75 -2.13
CA ASP A 75 0.66 7.93 -3.13
C ASP A 75 -0.79 7.64 -2.72
N PHE A 76 -1.69 7.64 -3.71
CA PHE A 76 -3.08 7.23 -3.60
C PHE A 76 -3.39 6.17 -4.65
N HIS A 77 -2.81 4.98 -4.50
CA HIS A 77 -3.00 3.92 -5.48
C HIS A 77 -4.39 3.29 -5.35
N ILE A 78 -5.11 3.16 -6.46
CA ILE A 78 -6.27 2.29 -6.52
C ILE A 78 -5.77 0.91 -6.95
N ILE A 79 -6.05 -0.09 -6.13
CA ILE A 79 -5.68 -1.48 -6.41
C ILE A 79 -6.94 -2.30 -6.60
N GLU A 80 -7.14 -2.79 -7.82
CA GLU A 80 -8.13 -3.82 -8.10
C GLU A 80 -7.47 -5.19 -8.07
N THR A 81 -8.04 -6.10 -7.28
CA THR A 81 -7.57 -7.47 -7.12
C THR A 81 -8.68 -8.42 -7.52
N GLY A 82 -8.39 -9.32 -8.44
CA GLY A 82 -9.33 -10.35 -8.88
C GLY A 82 -9.72 -11.31 -7.77
N ALA A 83 -10.90 -11.93 -7.90
CA ALA A 83 -11.49 -12.78 -6.86
C ALA A 83 -10.59 -13.96 -6.43
N ASP A 84 -9.83 -14.53 -7.36
CA ASP A 84 -8.95 -15.68 -7.11
C ASP A 84 -7.47 -15.30 -6.93
N TYR A 85 -7.16 -13.97 -6.96
CA TYR A 85 -5.79 -13.52 -6.88
C TYR A 85 -5.23 -13.65 -5.46
N LYS A 86 -3.99 -14.14 -5.37
CA LYS A 86 -3.24 -14.27 -4.12
C LYS A 86 -1.93 -13.52 -4.23
N PHE A 87 -1.72 -12.54 -3.37
CA PHE A 87 -0.44 -11.86 -3.26
C PHE A 87 0.39 -12.53 -2.16
N PRO A 88 1.65 -12.91 -2.45
CA PRO A 88 2.46 -13.66 -1.50
C PRO A 88 2.78 -12.85 -0.25
N ILE A 89 3.25 -13.53 0.79
CA ILE A 89 3.77 -12.88 1.99
C ILE A 89 5.02 -12.08 1.62
N HIS A 90 4.96 -10.78 1.85
CA HIS A 90 6.04 -9.84 1.51
C HIS A 90 6.13 -8.73 2.56
N ASP A 91 7.22 -8.01 2.56
CA ASP A 91 7.35 -6.69 3.16
C ASP A 91 7.36 -5.63 2.05
N ASP A 92 6.96 -4.43 2.39
CA ASP A 92 6.88 -3.31 1.45
C ASP A 92 8.26 -2.85 0.96
N THR A 93 8.26 -2.10 -0.13
CA THR A 93 9.45 -1.50 -0.72
C THR A 93 10.06 -0.41 0.19
N PRO A 94 11.39 -0.17 0.14
CA PRO A 94 12.07 0.74 1.07
C PRO A 94 11.66 2.20 0.94
N ASN A 95 11.05 2.59 -0.17
CA ASN A 95 10.55 3.94 -0.38
C ASN A 95 9.20 4.23 0.30
N LYS A 96 8.53 3.23 0.87
CA LYS A 96 7.33 3.42 1.69
C LYS A 96 7.70 3.66 3.15
N LEU A 97 7.32 4.79 3.70
CA LEU A 97 7.50 5.11 5.12
C LEU A 97 6.32 4.63 5.95
N LEU A 98 5.12 4.87 5.44
CA LEU A 98 3.83 4.42 5.98
C LEU A 98 3.01 3.85 4.85
N SER A 99 2.38 2.71 5.07
CA SER A 99 1.36 2.14 4.18
C SER A 99 0.00 2.14 4.87
N GLY A 100 -1.02 2.66 4.18
CA GLY A 100 -2.41 2.64 4.62
C GLY A 100 -3.27 1.95 3.58
N VAL A 101 -3.93 0.85 3.95
CA VAL A 101 -4.86 0.14 3.07
C VAL A 101 -6.28 0.42 3.51
N ILE A 102 -7.05 1.14 2.69
CA ILE A 102 -8.45 1.48 2.92
C ILE A 102 -9.32 0.59 2.04
N TYR A 103 -10.21 -0.18 2.64
CA TYR A 103 -11.08 -1.10 1.94
C TYR A 103 -12.28 -0.35 1.33
N ILE A 104 -12.48 -0.47 0.02
CA ILE A 104 -13.50 0.29 -0.71
C ILE A 104 -14.69 -0.61 -1.05
N LYS A 105 -14.53 -1.56 -1.93
CA LYS A 105 -15.59 -2.50 -2.35
C LYS A 105 -15.02 -3.89 -2.66
N PRO A 106 -15.82 -4.96 -2.51
CA PRO A 106 -17.23 -5.06 -2.21
C PRO A 106 -17.56 -4.88 -0.71
N LYS A 107 -18.83 -5.11 -0.30
CA LYS A 107 -19.25 -5.08 1.12
C LYS A 107 -18.55 -6.13 1.98
N LYS A 108 -18.24 -7.30 1.40
CA LYS A 108 -17.55 -8.43 2.06
C LYS A 108 -16.42 -8.92 1.18
N ASN A 109 -15.28 -9.19 1.74
CA ASN A 109 -14.12 -9.85 1.11
C ASN A 109 -13.14 -10.29 2.19
N ASN A 110 -11.99 -10.86 1.78
CA ASN A 110 -10.87 -11.09 2.68
C ASN A 110 -10.13 -9.78 2.97
N GLY A 111 -9.72 -9.60 4.21
CA GLY A 111 -8.93 -8.43 4.64
C GLY A 111 -7.45 -8.59 4.37
N THR A 112 -6.64 -7.89 5.14
CA THR A 112 -5.18 -7.97 5.06
C THR A 112 -4.64 -8.87 6.16
N PHE A 113 -3.74 -9.78 5.80
CA PHE A 113 -3.09 -10.70 6.74
C PHE A 113 -1.71 -10.16 7.10
N PHE A 114 -1.38 -10.17 8.38
CA PHE A 114 -0.06 -9.86 8.91
C PHE A 114 0.57 -11.09 9.53
N TYR A 115 1.91 -11.16 9.52
CA TYR A 115 2.67 -12.32 10.00
C TYR A 115 3.90 -11.89 10.78
N ASP A 116 4.32 -12.71 11.73
CA ASP A 116 5.55 -12.50 12.50
C ASP A 116 6.81 -12.72 11.64
N ASN A 117 6.69 -13.53 10.57
CA ASN A 117 7.79 -13.81 9.66
C ASN A 117 7.30 -14.20 8.25
N LYS A 118 8.24 -14.30 7.31
CA LYS A 118 8.01 -14.66 5.90
C LYS A 118 7.35 -16.03 5.70
N ASN A 119 7.52 -16.95 6.65
CA ASN A 119 6.97 -18.31 6.56
C ASN A 119 5.51 -18.40 7.02
N GLY A 120 4.88 -17.27 7.33
CA GLY A 120 3.46 -17.21 7.68
C GLY A 120 3.14 -17.52 9.15
N LYS A 121 4.15 -17.55 10.04
CA LYS A 121 3.93 -17.76 11.48
C LYS A 121 3.20 -16.54 12.07
N GLY A 122 2.36 -16.78 13.09
CA GLY A 122 1.68 -15.72 13.84
C GLY A 122 0.65 -14.94 13.02
N LYS A 123 -0.04 -15.61 12.07
CA LYS A 123 -1.05 -14.99 11.19
C LYS A 123 -2.10 -14.23 11.99
N LYS A 124 -2.24 -12.93 11.70
CA LYS A 124 -3.29 -12.04 12.22
C LYS A 124 -4.05 -11.44 11.05
N ILE A 125 -5.34 -11.22 11.19
CA ILE A 125 -6.17 -10.62 10.16
C ILE A 125 -6.70 -9.25 10.59
N ILE A 126 -6.61 -8.28 9.68
CA ILE A 126 -7.45 -7.08 9.73
C ILE A 126 -8.65 -7.36 8.85
N GLU A 127 -9.78 -7.68 9.46
CA GLU A 127 -11.00 -8.07 8.75
C GLU A 127 -11.47 -6.97 7.81
N TRP A 128 -11.97 -7.40 6.66
CA TRP A 128 -12.59 -6.51 5.68
C TRP A 128 -13.84 -5.83 6.23
N LYS A 129 -13.84 -4.55 6.19
CA LYS A 129 -15.03 -3.70 6.42
C LYS A 129 -14.87 -2.46 5.55
N VAL A 130 -15.87 -2.15 4.74
CA VAL A 130 -15.84 -0.94 3.89
C VAL A 130 -15.46 0.29 4.72
N ASN A 131 -14.59 1.11 4.19
CA ASN A 131 -13.98 2.30 4.81
C ASN A 131 -13.13 2.03 6.07
N ARG A 132 -12.81 0.77 6.39
CA ARG A 132 -11.77 0.46 7.38
C ARG A 132 -10.40 0.69 6.76
N ALA A 133 -9.51 1.33 7.52
CA ALA A 133 -8.10 1.51 7.16
C ALA A 133 -7.20 0.69 8.07
N ALA A 134 -6.21 0.01 7.48
CA ALA A 134 -5.10 -0.62 8.18
C ALA A 134 -3.83 0.16 7.87
N PHE A 135 -3.19 0.74 8.90
CA PHE A 135 -1.93 1.46 8.76
C PHE A 135 -0.78 0.71 9.40
N PHE A 136 0.36 0.68 8.72
CA PHE A 136 1.60 0.10 9.24
C PHE A 136 2.81 0.80 8.64
N CYS A 137 3.89 0.90 9.43
CA CYS A 137 5.18 1.38 8.94
C CYS A 137 5.97 0.22 8.37
N ARG A 138 6.57 0.42 7.22
CA ARG A 138 7.51 -0.55 6.65
C ARG A 138 8.75 -0.64 7.54
N LYS A 139 9.14 -1.86 7.91
CA LYS A 139 10.45 -2.19 8.51
C LYS A 139 11.00 -3.41 7.77
N GLU A 140 12.25 -3.30 7.32
CA GLU A 140 12.94 -4.34 6.55
C GLU A 140 12.86 -5.71 7.23
N ARG A 141 12.23 -6.68 6.58
CA ARG A 141 12.03 -8.06 7.05
C ARG A 141 11.26 -8.19 8.38
N GLN A 142 10.35 -7.27 8.67
CA GLN A 142 9.55 -7.29 9.90
C GLN A 142 8.05 -7.12 9.65
N THR A 143 7.66 -6.30 8.67
CA THR A 143 6.24 -6.00 8.41
C THR A 143 5.66 -6.90 7.32
N TRP A 144 5.74 -8.20 7.56
CA TRP A 144 5.26 -9.22 6.64
C TRP A 144 3.75 -9.22 6.53
N HIS A 145 3.24 -9.13 5.32
CA HIS A 145 1.80 -9.13 5.07
C HIS A 145 1.47 -9.74 3.71
N SER A 146 0.20 -10.12 3.56
CA SER A 146 -0.36 -10.61 2.30
C SER A 146 -1.83 -10.25 2.18
N TYR A 147 -2.39 -10.50 1.02
CA TYR A 147 -3.83 -10.49 0.79
C TYR A 147 -4.21 -11.49 -0.28
N GLU A 148 -5.45 -11.97 -0.22
CA GLU A 148 -6.03 -12.87 -1.21
C GLU A 148 -7.49 -12.52 -1.45
N GLY A 149 -7.99 -12.78 -2.64
CA GLY A 149 -9.40 -12.69 -2.95
C GLY A 149 -10.21 -13.76 -2.21
N ASP A 150 -11.52 -13.58 -2.14
CA ASP A 150 -12.44 -14.51 -1.46
C ASP A 150 -13.05 -15.57 -2.39
N GLY A 151 -12.63 -15.60 -3.66
CA GLY A 151 -13.14 -16.49 -4.70
C GLY A 151 -14.48 -16.02 -5.32
N THR A 152 -15.09 -14.96 -4.81
CA THR A 152 -16.45 -14.55 -5.22
C THR A 152 -16.46 -13.25 -6.03
N SER A 153 -15.72 -12.23 -5.59
CA SER A 153 -15.76 -10.90 -6.19
C SER A 153 -14.42 -10.21 -6.18
N ASN A 154 -14.16 -9.40 -7.22
CA ASN A 154 -12.99 -8.53 -7.25
C ASN A 154 -13.08 -7.52 -6.11
N ARG A 155 -11.93 -7.23 -5.50
CA ARG A 155 -11.82 -6.25 -4.42
C ARG A 155 -11.11 -4.99 -4.92
N ILE A 156 -11.55 -3.84 -4.41
CA ILE A 156 -10.90 -2.56 -4.64
C ILE A 156 -10.49 -1.97 -3.29
N ALA A 157 -9.24 -1.56 -3.22
CA ALA A 157 -8.68 -0.83 -2.09
C ALA A 157 -8.02 0.46 -2.56
N LEU A 158 -8.17 1.52 -1.77
CA LEU A 158 -7.32 2.71 -1.87
C LEU A 158 -6.11 2.50 -0.96
N VAL A 159 -4.92 2.53 -1.54
CA VAL A 159 -3.67 2.42 -0.80
C VAL A 159 -3.04 3.80 -0.68
N TYR A 160 -3.09 4.36 0.52
CA TYR A 160 -2.50 5.65 0.83
C TYR A 160 -1.13 5.45 1.50
N ASN A 161 -0.07 5.87 0.83
CA ASN A 161 1.29 5.75 1.33
C ASN A 161 1.93 7.12 1.55
N LEU A 162 2.74 7.24 2.60
CA LEU A 162 3.73 8.29 2.74
C LEU A 162 5.06 7.75 2.22
N MET A 163 5.67 8.45 1.27
CA MET A 163 6.75 7.96 0.43
C MET A 163 8.01 8.81 0.55
N THR A 164 9.16 8.20 0.18
CA THR A 164 10.44 8.90 0.09
C THR A 164 11.25 8.46 -1.13
N ASN A 165 12.03 9.38 -1.67
CA ASN A 165 13.08 9.08 -2.67
C ASN A 165 14.43 8.71 -2.00
N ARG A 166 14.55 8.91 -0.69
CA ARG A 166 15.79 8.78 0.10
C ARG A 166 15.96 7.38 0.68
N THR A 167 15.86 6.35 -0.16
CA THR A 167 15.89 4.93 0.28
C THR A 167 17.18 4.55 1.01
N LYS A 168 18.33 5.16 0.66
CA LYS A 168 19.59 4.93 1.37
C LYS A 168 19.52 5.39 2.83
N GLU A 169 18.89 6.52 3.08
CA GLU A 169 18.67 7.03 4.44
C GLU A 169 17.70 6.16 5.23
N VAL A 170 16.65 5.61 4.57
CA VAL A 170 15.75 4.64 5.21
C VAL A 170 16.52 3.43 5.73
N TYR A 171 17.40 2.84 4.92
CA TYR A 171 18.23 1.72 5.36
C TYR A 171 19.19 2.10 6.50
N SER A 172 19.76 3.32 6.46
CA SER A 172 20.59 3.85 7.53
C SER A 172 19.83 3.95 8.84
N VAL A 173 18.63 4.55 8.82
CA VAL A 173 17.74 4.67 9.99
C VAL A 173 17.34 3.30 10.54
N GLU A 174 17.06 2.34 9.67
CA GLU A 174 16.74 0.96 10.05
C GLU A 174 17.95 0.13 10.50
N LYS A 175 19.18 0.69 10.44
CA LYS A 175 20.44 -0.01 10.73
C LYS A 175 20.60 -1.29 9.86
N LYS A 176 20.25 -1.19 8.59
CA LYS A 176 20.31 -2.27 7.60
C LYS A 176 21.31 -1.97 6.49
N ASN A 177 21.81 -3.01 5.84
CA ASN A 177 22.73 -2.87 4.73
C ASN A 177 21.99 -2.43 3.46
N TYR A 178 22.30 -1.21 2.98
CA TYR A 178 21.68 -0.64 1.79
C TYR A 178 21.91 -1.49 0.52
N PHE A 179 23.12 -2.00 0.30
CA PHE A 179 23.43 -2.75 -0.92
C PHE A 179 22.64 -4.05 -0.99
N LEU A 180 22.59 -4.81 0.10
CA LEU A 180 21.82 -6.05 0.18
C LEU A 180 20.32 -5.81 0.04
N GLY A 181 19.81 -4.81 0.72
CA GLY A 181 18.39 -4.45 0.66
C GLY A 181 17.97 -3.93 -0.72
N ASN A 182 18.78 -3.07 -1.32
CA ASN A 182 18.51 -2.54 -2.66
C ASN A 182 18.61 -3.63 -3.73
N LEU A 183 19.57 -4.56 -3.61
CA LEU A 183 19.68 -5.71 -4.51
C LEU A 183 18.43 -6.59 -4.41
N ARG A 184 17.99 -6.92 -3.19
CA ARG A 184 16.75 -7.65 -2.95
C ARG A 184 15.54 -6.95 -3.58
N PHE A 185 15.41 -5.66 -3.35
CA PHE A 185 14.33 -4.87 -3.91
C PHE A 185 14.30 -4.89 -5.45
N LYS A 186 15.46 -4.77 -6.10
CA LYS A 186 15.56 -4.80 -7.57
C LYS A 186 15.29 -6.20 -8.17
N ILE A 187 15.64 -7.26 -7.46
CA ILE A 187 15.48 -8.64 -7.94
C ILE A 187 14.04 -9.16 -7.73
N ASN A 188 13.38 -8.78 -6.66
CA ASN A 188 12.05 -9.29 -6.30
C ASN A 188 10.99 -9.20 -7.42
N PRO A 189 10.86 -8.12 -8.20
CA PRO A 189 9.90 -8.05 -9.30
C PRO A 189 10.13 -9.15 -10.35
N TYR A 190 11.39 -9.47 -10.66
CA TYR A 190 11.76 -10.54 -11.60
C TYR A 190 11.47 -11.92 -11.02
N LEU A 191 11.85 -12.17 -9.77
CA LEU A 191 11.54 -13.42 -9.08
C LEU A 191 10.05 -13.66 -9.00
N TYR A 192 9.26 -12.64 -8.66
CA TYR A 192 7.82 -12.78 -8.62
C TYR A 192 7.21 -13.02 -10.00
N ARG A 193 7.67 -12.29 -11.02
CA ARG A 193 7.18 -12.44 -12.38
C ARG A 193 7.35 -13.85 -12.91
N PHE A 194 8.55 -14.45 -12.73
CA PHE A 194 8.91 -15.73 -13.33
C PHE A 194 8.64 -16.93 -12.41
N PHE A 195 8.81 -16.78 -11.11
CA PHE A 195 8.79 -17.87 -10.15
C PHE A 195 7.71 -17.77 -9.10
N LYS A 196 6.91 -16.66 -9.08
CA LYS A 196 5.91 -16.38 -8.04
C LYS A 196 6.50 -16.39 -6.62
N PHE A 197 7.73 -15.98 -6.48
CA PHE A 197 8.54 -16.00 -5.27
C PHE A 197 9.11 -14.60 -4.98
N ILE A 198 9.23 -14.24 -3.70
CA ILE A 198 9.82 -13.00 -3.19
C ILE A 198 10.86 -13.37 -2.11
N ILE A 199 12.04 -12.77 -2.12
CA ILE A 199 13.10 -12.98 -1.10
C ILE A 199 13.13 -11.87 -0.06
#